data_63e78b816b62eb8359ed21dcba766683
#
_entry.id   63e78b816b62eb8359ed21dcba766683
#
_cell.length_a   1.000
_cell.length_b   1.000
_cell.length_c   1.000
_cell.angle_alpha   90.00
_cell.angle_beta   90.00
_cell.angle_gamma   90.00
#
_symmetry.space_group_name_H-M   'P 1'
#
loop_
_entity.id
_entity.type
_entity.pdbx_description
1 polymer ?
#
loop_
_entity_poly.entity_id
_entity_poly.type
_entity_poly.pdbx_seq_one_letter_code
_entity_poly.pdbx_strand_id
1 'polypeptide(L)'
;MKKKILFITEALWIGGIETALVNLLNRMDYERYDVTCLVIRGCLDLADRITPRCRLLAADREQAISFADSYKYGRLYHLTEKSGNPSLRHRAMMWTVPMIRWAENRLYIRYIRRQMQDEHFDTCVIYSDRTAEIAVRAIQAENYLMFYHNAIMDKAYHDEIGYQRSRKIIAVSEKKAEELKSFRPKYAEKYITIHNLVDMAGVREQSRMKADVSFPGKGFNLVTCGRLAHQKGIDWAIQAMQSLLNRGYHDLHWWIVGGGPDAEKLQKQIESAGIGEHFHLLGMQRNPYPYIANADLYVQPSRYENYSVVILEAMALCKPILATIPAAEMQITSGKNGLLCEADPDSIAKSIAYLYLHREEMEKYVQALQEHPLEEANDEIMRKLCSLF
;
A
#
# COMPACT_ATOMS: atom_id res chain seq x y z
N MET A 1 -12.11 28.39 16.08
CA MET A 1 -12.63 27.01 16.04
C MET A 1 -11.68 26.17 15.22
N LYS A 2 -11.48 24.87 15.57
CA LYS A 2 -10.72 23.93 14.75
C LYS A 2 -11.54 23.59 13.49
N LYS A 3 -10.86 23.45 12.35
CA LYS A 3 -11.53 22.91 11.16
C LYS A 3 -11.82 21.42 11.33
N LYS A 4 -13.01 20.99 10.96
CA LYS A 4 -13.44 19.59 11.03
C LYS A 4 -13.11 18.85 9.75
N ILE A 5 -12.23 17.86 9.85
CA ILE A 5 -11.75 17.07 8.70
C ILE A 5 -12.21 15.62 8.88
N LEU A 6 -12.92 15.09 7.89
CA LEU A 6 -13.28 13.68 7.83
C LEU A 6 -12.42 12.95 6.81
N PHE A 7 -11.74 11.90 7.23
CA PHE A 7 -11.17 10.89 6.32
C PHE A 7 -12.14 9.72 6.21
N ILE A 8 -12.44 9.29 5.00
CA ILE A 8 -13.29 8.12 4.76
C ILE A 8 -12.52 7.07 3.98
N THR A 9 -12.46 5.86 4.51
CA THR A 9 -11.79 4.72 3.90
C THR A 9 -12.68 3.46 3.90
N GLU A 10 -12.33 2.51 3.05
CA GLU A 10 -13.05 1.24 2.94
C GLU A 10 -12.83 0.36 4.18
N ALA A 11 -11.59 0.19 4.59
CA ALA A 11 -11.17 -0.66 5.72
C ALA A 11 -9.81 -0.18 6.25
N LEU A 12 -9.35 -0.77 7.35
CA LEU A 12 -8.01 -0.62 7.92
C LEU A 12 -7.31 -1.99 7.96
N TRP A 13 -7.24 -2.69 6.82
CA TRP A 13 -6.49 -3.94 6.70
C TRP A 13 -4.99 -3.72 6.85
N ILE A 14 -4.23 -4.81 7.03
CA ILE A 14 -2.77 -4.76 6.94
C ILE A 14 -2.38 -4.62 5.47
N GLY A 15 -2.14 -3.39 5.02
CA GLY A 15 -1.82 -3.04 3.64
C GLY A 15 -1.17 -1.68 3.49
N GLY A 16 -0.55 -1.43 2.33
CA GLY A 16 0.21 -0.19 2.10
C GLY A 16 -0.66 1.08 2.08
N ILE A 17 -1.87 1.01 1.53
CA ILE A 17 -2.81 2.15 1.47
C ILE A 17 -3.26 2.53 2.88
N GLU A 18 -3.64 1.54 3.67
CA GLU A 18 -4.12 1.71 5.04
C GLU A 18 -2.99 2.18 5.96
N THR A 19 -1.78 1.63 5.79
CA THR A 19 -0.59 2.11 6.51
C THR A 19 -0.28 3.57 6.16
N ALA A 20 -0.39 3.98 4.88
CA ALA A 20 -0.22 5.37 4.47
C ALA A 20 -1.27 6.30 5.13
N LEU A 21 -2.53 5.83 5.26
CA LEU A 21 -3.56 6.58 5.99
C LEU A 21 -3.20 6.74 7.46
N VAL A 22 -2.79 5.67 8.13
CA VAL A 22 -2.37 5.70 9.55
C VAL A 22 -1.21 6.69 9.74
N ASN A 23 -0.18 6.61 8.90
CA ASN A 23 0.96 7.53 8.93
C ASN A 23 0.49 9.00 8.79
N LEU A 24 -0.43 9.26 7.86
CA LEU A 24 -1.00 10.58 7.64
C LEU A 24 -1.79 11.08 8.86
N LEU A 25 -2.70 10.25 9.39
CA LEU A 25 -3.50 10.58 10.58
C LEU A 25 -2.61 10.87 11.79
N ASN A 26 -1.53 10.11 12.00
CA ASN A 26 -0.62 10.32 13.13
C ASN A 26 0.18 11.63 13.03
N ARG A 27 0.32 12.20 11.84
CA ARG A 27 1.02 13.48 11.60
C ARG A 27 0.10 14.70 11.50
N MET A 28 -1.22 14.53 11.63
CA MET A 28 -2.16 15.66 11.59
C MET A 28 -1.93 16.61 12.77
N ASP A 29 -2.06 17.91 12.50
CA ASP A 29 -2.02 18.94 13.54
C ASP A 29 -3.38 19.01 14.27
N TYR A 30 -3.50 18.27 15.35
CA TYR A 30 -4.70 18.19 16.18
C TYR A 30 -4.99 19.46 16.99
N GLU A 31 -4.08 20.44 17.01
CA GLU A 31 -4.39 21.77 17.58
C GLU A 31 -5.22 22.61 16.62
N ARG A 32 -5.02 22.43 15.32
CA ARG A 32 -5.71 23.16 14.25
C ARG A 32 -6.93 22.43 13.70
N TYR A 33 -6.91 21.09 13.74
CA TYR A 33 -7.92 20.24 13.10
C TYR A 33 -8.61 19.32 14.12
N ASP A 34 -9.92 19.18 13.97
CA ASP A 34 -10.74 18.13 14.60
C ASP A 34 -10.90 17.02 13.55
N VAL A 35 -10.17 15.91 13.75
CA VAL A 35 -10.02 14.87 12.74
C VAL A 35 -10.84 13.66 13.11
N THR A 36 -11.70 13.25 12.18
CA THR A 36 -12.47 12.00 12.25
C THR A 36 -12.04 11.06 11.12
N CYS A 37 -11.85 9.78 11.41
CA CYS A 37 -11.66 8.73 10.42
C CYS A 37 -12.87 7.78 10.44
N LEU A 38 -13.59 7.69 9.32
CA LEU A 38 -14.72 6.80 9.13
C LEU A 38 -14.34 5.59 8.29
N VAL A 39 -14.46 4.40 8.89
CA VAL A 39 -14.19 3.10 8.25
C VAL A 39 -15.50 2.43 7.87
N ILE A 40 -15.70 2.16 6.58
CA ILE A 40 -16.99 1.68 6.05
C ILE A 40 -17.20 0.19 6.33
N ARG A 41 -16.19 -0.65 6.19
CA ARG A 41 -16.35 -2.13 6.25
C ARG A 41 -16.00 -2.77 7.60
N GLY A 42 -15.78 -1.99 8.63
CA GLY A 42 -15.55 -2.51 9.98
C GLY A 42 -14.31 -3.39 10.19
N CYS A 43 -13.41 -3.53 9.21
CA CYS A 43 -12.11 -4.14 9.43
C CYS A 43 -11.16 -3.10 10.03
N LEU A 44 -10.63 -3.38 11.21
CA LEU A 44 -9.91 -2.44 12.06
C LEU A 44 -8.52 -2.97 12.48
N ASP A 45 -7.85 -3.76 11.62
CA ASP A 45 -6.58 -4.43 11.95
C ASP A 45 -5.47 -3.43 12.35
N LEU A 46 -5.50 -2.20 11.81
CA LEU A 46 -4.54 -1.14 12.10
C LEU A 46 -5.09 -0.03 13.02
N ALA A 47 -6.28 -0.20 13.60
CA ALA A 47 -6.95 0.84 14.39
C ALA A 47 -6.13 1.27 15.63
N ASP A 48 -5.46 0.33 16.27
CA ASP A 48 -4.61 0.57 17.44
C ASP A 48 -3.31 1.34 17.14
N ARG A 49 -2.97 1.49 15.85
CA ARG A 49 -1.83 2.31 15.40
C ARG A 49 -2.21 3.77 15.16
N ILE A 50 -3.51 4.08 15.11
CA ILE A 50 -3.98 5.45 14.94
C ILE A 50 -3.89 6.18 16.29
N THR A 51 -3.37 7.40 16.28
CA THR A 51 -3.32 8.25 17.47
C THR A 51 -4.71 8.37 18.11
N PRO A 52 -4.83 8.29 19.45
CA PRO A 52 -6.10 8.44 20.16
C PRO A 52 -6.72 9.85 20.02
N ARG A 53 -5.98 10.82 19.47
CA ARG A 53 -6.50 12.16 19.14
C ARG A 53 -7.42 12.15 17.92
N CYS A 54 -7.35 11.14 17.06
CA CYS A 54 -8.26 10.95 15.93
C CYS A 54 -9.53 10.25 16.40
N ARG A 55 -10.69 10.84 16.13
CA ARG A 55 -11.97 10.17 16.36
C ARG A 55 -12.19 9.07 15.34
N LEU A 56 -12.01 7.82 15.73
CA LEU A 56 -12.23 6.66 14.85
C LEU A 56 -13.68 6.21 14.93
N LEU A 57 -14.36 6.15 13.80
CA LEU A 57 -15.70 5.63 13.63
C LEU A 57 -15.67 4.45 12.66
N ALA A 58 -16.40 3.39 13.00
CA ALA A 58 -16.60 2.25 12.12
C ALA A 58 -18.09 2.02 11.89
N ALA A 59 -18.46 1.73 10.66
CA ALA A 59 -19.82 1.28 10.39
C ALA A 59 -20.05 -0.07 11.06
N ASP A 60 -21.21 -0.24 11.73
CA ASP A 60 -21.54 -1.44 12.46
C ASP A 60 -21.62 -2.65 11.52
N ARG A 61 -20.89 -3.71 11.92
CA ARG A 61 -20.70 -4.92 11.12
C ARG A 61 -21.96 -5.76 10.99
N GLU A 62 -22.85 -5.73 11.98
CA GLU A 62 -24.08 -6.51 11.98
C GLU A 62 -25.17 -5.88 11.11
N GLN A 63 -25.10 -4.58 10.88
CA GLN A 63 -26.03 -3.85 10.01
C GLN A 63 -25.49 -3.62 8.59
N ALA A 64 -24.19 -3.78 8.39
CA ALA A 64 -23.55 -3.80 7.09
C ALA A 64 -23.62 -5.20 6.52
N ILE A 65 -24.56 -5.44 5.64
CA ILE A 65 -24.70 -6.70 4.86
C ILE A 65 -23.31 -7.18 4.45
N SER A 66 -23.01 -8.44 4.77
CA SER A 66 -21.69 -9.04 4.69
C SER A 66 -21.02 -8.83 3.32
N PHE A 67 -20.16 -7.86 3.25
CA PHE A 67 -19.30 -7.56 2.09
C PHE A 67 -18.21 -8.63 1.85
N ALA A 68 -18.05 -9.58 2.78
CA ALA A 68 -17.21 -10.76 2.57
C ALA A 68 -17.57 -11.52 1.28
N ASP A 69 -18.84 -11.44 0.85
CA ASP A 69 -19.27 -12.02 -0.41
C ASP A 69 -18.83 -11.23 -1.63
N SER A 70 -18.65 -9.91 -1.55
CA SER A 70 -18.14 -9.12 -2.70
C SER A 70 -16.67 -9.42 -3.01
N TYR A 71 -15.86 -9.83 -2.01
CA TYR A 71 -14.49 -10.30 -2.24
C TYR A 71 -14.46 -11.67 -2.93
N LYS A 72 -15.40 -12.55 -2.61
CA LYS A 72 -15.62 -13.79 -3.36
C LYS A 72 -16.03 -13.49 -4.82
N TYR A 73 -16.85 -12.48 -5.05
CA TYR A 73 -17.24 -12.03 -6.39
C TYR A 73 -16.08 -11.40 -7.17
N GLY A 74 -15.23 -10.61 -6.54
CA GLY A 74 -13.99 -10.10 -7.16
C GLY A 74 -13.02 -11.22 -7.55
N ARG A 75 -12.90 -12.26 -6.70
CA ARG A 75 -12.10 -13.46 -7.01
C ARG A 75 -12.68 -14.26 -8.18
N LEU A 76 -14.00 -14.35 -8.27
CA LEU A 76 -14.69 -14.95 -9.43
C LEU A 76 -14.47 -14.11 -10.70
N TYR A 77 -14.52 -12.78 -10.61
CA TYR A 77 -14.24 -11.88 -11.74
C TYR A 77 -12.83 -12.13 -12.33
N HIS A 78 -11.80 -12.22 -11.50
CA HIS A 78 -10.44 -12.53 -11.96
C HIS A 78 -10.26 -13.96 -12.50
N LEU A 79 -11.03 -14.94 -12.00
CA LEU A 79 -11.01 -16.30 -12.55
C LEU A 79 -11.63 -16.38 -13.95
N THR A 80 -12.46 -15.42 -14.30
CA THR A 80 -13.18 -15.38 -15.57
C THR A 80 -12.47 -14.62 -16.67
N GLU A 81 -11.61 -13.66 -16.33
CA GLU A 81 -10.70 -13.03 -17.30
C GLU A 81 -9.71 -14.03 -17.92
N LYS A 82 -9.42 -15.13 -17.20
CA LYS A 82 -8.51 -16.19 -17.68
C LYS A 82 -9.18 -17.25 -18.56
N SER A 83 -10.51 -17.37 -18.56
CA SER A 83 -11.22 -18.36 -19.39
C SER A 83 -11.88 -17.67 -20.57
N GLY A 84 -11.28 -17.79 -21.75
CA GLY A 84 -11.77 -17.15 -23.00
C GLY A 84 -13.18 -17.52 -23.48
N ASN A 85 -14.02 -18.15 -22.66
CA ASN A 85 -15.40 -18.48 -23.02
C ASN A 85 -16.31 -18.53 -21.77
N PRO A 86 -16.95 -17.41 -21.38
CA PRO A 86 -17.81 -17.36 -20.21
C PRO A 86 -19.11 -18.13 -20.44
N SER A 87 -19.40 -19.09 -19.57
CA SER A 87 -20.71 -19.83 -19.57
C SER A 87 -21.88 -18.85 -19.34
N LEU A 88 -23.11 -19.24 -19.76
CA LEU A 88 -24.33 -18.44 -19.54
C LEU A 88 -24.56 -18.05 -18.07
N ARG A 89 -24.20 -18.93 -17.12
CA ARG A 89 -24.18 -18.62 -15.66
C ARG A 89 -23.28 -17.48 -15.32
N HIS A 90 -22.16 -17.37 -15.99
CA HIS A 90 -21.16 -16.34 -15.79
C HIS A 90 -21.62 -14.97 -16.29
N ARG A 91 -22.24 -14.91 -17.47
CA ARG A 91 -22.84 -13.69 -18.00
C ARG A 91 -23.98 -13.18 -17.09
N ALA A 92 -24.84 -14.06 -16.56
CA ALA A 92 -25.87 -13.69 -15.61
C ALA A 92 -25.25 -13.08 -14.32
N MET A 93 -24.15 -13.63 -13.83
CA MET A 93 -23.45 -13.18 -12.64
C MET A 93 -22.78 -11.81 -12.84
N MET A 94 -22.23 -11.55 -14.01
CA MET A 94 -21.67 -10.23 -14.38
C MET A 94 -22.72 -9.11 -14.36
N TRP A 95 -23.97 -9.41 -14.63
CA TRP A 95 -25.07 -8.43 -14.53
C TRP A 95 -25.61 -8.26 -13.11
N THR A 96 -25.57 -9.30 -12.29
CA THR A 96 -26.09 -9.24 -10.91
C THR A 96 -25.13 -8.55 -9.94
N VAL A 97 -23.81 -8.66 -10.10
CA VAL A 97 -22.80 -8.02 -9.23
C VAL A 97 -22.94 -6.50 -9.15
N PRO A 98 -23.10 -5.76 -10.26
CA PRO A 98 -23.32 -4.30 -10.19
C PRO A 98 -24.62 -3.92 -9.46
N MET A 99 -25.68 -4.72 -9.62
CA MET A 99 -26.97 -4.48 -8.95
C MET A 99 -26.86 -4.72 -7.44
N ILE A 100 -26.18 -5.78 -7.02
CA ILE A 100 -25.93 -6.08 -5.61
C ILE A 100 -25.10 -4.95 -4.98
N ARG A 101 -24.00 -4.55 -5.62
CA ARG A 101 -23.18 -3.40 -5.16
C ARG A 101 -23.99 -2.11 -5.04
N TRP A 102 -24.83 -1.83 -6.03
CA TRP A 102 -25.69 -0.67 -5.99
C TRP A 102 -26.68 -0.69 -4.82
N ALA A 103 -27.29 -1.84 -4.54
CA ALA A 103 -28.21 -2.01 -3.41
C ALA A 103 -27.47 -1.88 -2.08
N GLU A 104 -26.30 -2.48 -1.93
CA GLU A 104 -25.45 -2.40 -0.76
C GLU A 104 -24.99 -0.96 -0.50
N ASN A 105 -24.50 -0.25 -1.52
CA ASN A 105 -24.12 1.15 -1.38
C ASN A 105 -25.29 2.01 -0.88
N ARG A 106 -26.53 1.75 -1.33
CA ARG A 106 -27.70 2.49 -0.84
C ARG A 106 -27.99 2.26 0.62
N LEU A 107 -27.79 1.04 1.12
CA LEU A 107 -27.96 0.72 2.54
C LEU A 107 -26.87 1.42 3.37
N TYR A 108 -25.60 1.37 2.95
CA TYR A 108 -24.52 2.12 3.59
C TYR A 108 -24.76 3.63 3.58
N ILE A 109 -25.17 4.19 2.46
CA ILE A 109 -25.49 5.62 2.34
C ILE A 109 -26.58 6.01 3.35
N ARG A 110 -27.66 5.21 3.48
CA ARG A 110 -28.73 5.48 4.46
C ARG A 110 -28.25 5.37 5.88
N TYR A 111 -27.49 4.33 6.20
CA TYR A 111 -26.94 4.08 7.53
C TYR A 111 -25.99 5.21 7.94
N ILE A 112 -24.98 5.51 7.14
CA ILE A 112 -23.99 6.56 7.43
C ILE A 112 -24.65 7.94 7.49
N ARG A 113 -25.59 8.23 6.60
CA ARG A 113 -26.33 9.50 6.64
C ARG A 113 -27.09 9.68 7.98
N ARG A 114 -27.65 8.62 8.55
CA ARG A 114 -28.28 8.69 9.87
C ARG A 114 -27.29 8.90 10.99
N GLN A 115 -26.14 8.22 10.93
CA GLN A 115 -25.08 8.35 11.93
C GLN A 115 -24.43 9.73 11.92
N MET A 116 -24.37 10.37 10.76
CA MET A 116 -23.65 11.61 10.51
C MET A 116 -24.60 12.81 10.24
N GLN A 117 -25.91 12.66 10.50
CA GLN A 117 -26.90 13.66 10.11
C GLN A 117 -26.68 15.04 10.72
N ASP A 118 -26.15 15.09 11.96
CA ASP A 118 -25.89 16.30 12.72
C ASP A 118 -24.42 16.77 12.62
N GLU A 119 -23.64 16.08 11.78
CA GLU A 119 -22.22 16.40 11.58
C GLU A 119 -22.04 17.17 10.25
N HIS A 120 -21.30 18.26 10.34
CA HIS A 120 -20.86 19.03 9.18
C HIS A 120 -19.34 19.16 9.22
N PHE A 121 -18.69 18.91 8.08
CA PHE A 121 -17.23 18.95 7.95
C PHE A 121 -16.81 20.08 7.01
N ASP A 122 -15.69 20.73 7.30
CA ASP A 122 -15.08 21.68 6.39
C ASP A 122 -14.51 20.95 5.18
N THR A 123 -13.90 19.77 5.41
CA THR A 123 -13.36 18.93 4.33
C THR A 123 -13.61 17.44 4.58
N CYS A 124 -14.11 16.76 3.55
CA CYS A 124 -14.16 15.31 3.48
C CYS A 124 -13.07 14.79 2.53
N VAL A 125 -12.13 14.02 3.07
CA VAL A 125 -11.05 13.36 2.33
C VAL A 125 -11.47 11.93 2.01
N ILE A 126 -11.80 11.66 0.78
CA ILE A 126 -12.11 10.33 0.25
C ILE A 126 -10.78 9.61 0.04
N TYR A 127 -10.33 8.85 1.04
CA TYR A 127 -9.02 8.21 1.00
C TYR A 127 -8.99 6.94 0.16
N SER A 128 -10.11 6.24 0.06
CA SER A 128 -10.33 5.16 -0.91
C SER A 128 -11.35 5.60 -1.96
N ASP A 129 -10.97 5.65 -3.23
CA ASP A 129 -11.84 5.97 -4.36
C ASP A 129 -13.13 5.13 -4.41
N ARG A 130 -13.05 3.89 -3.91
CA ARG A 130 -14.21 2.97 -3.77
C ARG A 130 -15.30 3.50 -2.84
N THR A 131 -14.97 4.40 -1.94
CA THR A 131 -15.94 5.01 -1.00
C THR A 131 -16.54 6.32 -1.53
N ALA A 132 -16.17 6.76 -2.74
CA ALA A 132 -16.53 8.07 -3.28
C ALA A 132 -18.04 8.31 -3.34
N GLU A 133 -18.83 7.34 -3.81
CA GLU A 133 -20.29 7.47 -3.86
C GLU A 133 -20.89 7.61 -2.46
N ILE A 134 -20.41 6.80 -1.50
CA ILE A 134 -20.88 6.85 -0.11
C ILE A 134 -20.52 8.19 0.51
N ALA A 135 -19.28 8.63 0.37
CA ALA A 135 -18.82 9.91 0.88
C ALA A 135 -19.68 11.08 0.36
N VAL A 136 -19.81 11.20 -0.95
CA VAL A 136 -20.53 12.34 -1.57
C VAL A 136 -22.03 12.33 -1.27
N ARG A 137 -22.64 11.15 -1.10
CA ARG A 137 -24.08 11.04 -0.86
C ARG A 137 -24.49 11.02 0.61
N ALA A 138 -23.61 10.61 1.52
CA ALA A 138 -23.95 10.44 2.92
C ALA A 138 -23.36 11.51 3.83
N ILE A 139 -22.23 12.12 3.46
CA ILE A 139 -21.50 13.09 4.28
C ILE A 139 -21.85 14.51 3.84
N GLN A 140 -22.04 15.41 4.82
CA GLN A 140 -22.17 16.85 4.58
C GLN A 140 -20.81 17.51 4.78
N ALA A 141 -20.22 17.99 3.70
CA ALA A 141 -18.93 18.68 3.72
C ALA A 141 -18.93 19.86 2.71
N GLU A 142 -18.23 20.94 3.05
CA GLU A 142 -18.04 22.09 2.16
C GLU A 142 -17.13 21.74 1.00
N ASN A 143 -16.07 20.96 1.28
CA ASN A 143 -15.04 20.58 0.34
C ASN A 143 -14.84 19.07 0.32
N TYR A 144 -14.61 18.50 -0.88
CA TYR A 144 -14.24 17.10 -1.07
C TYR A 144 -12.88 17.02 -1.73
N LEU A 145 -12.00 16.18 -1.19
CA LEU A 145 -10.73 15.77 -1.79
C LEU A 145 -10.78 14.26 -2.00
N MET A 146 -10.18 13.75 -3.07
CA MET A 146 -10.17 12.31 -3.34
C MET A 146 -8.77 11.84 -3.65
N PHE A 147 -8.29 10.84 -2.90
CA PHE A 147 -7.05 10.14 -3.20
C PHE A 147 -7.28 9.03 -4.21
N TYR A 148 -6.27 8.80 -5.05
CA TYR A 148 -6.22 7.72 -6.01
C TYR A 148 -4.96 6.88 -5.78
N HIS A 149 -5.15 5.68 -5.22
CA HIS A 149 -4.04 4.78 -4.83
C HIS A 149 -3.85 3.61 -5.79
N ASN A 150 -4.84 3.29 -6.64
CA ASN A 150 -4.80 2.10 -7.48
C ASN A 150 -3.65 2.14 -8.49
N ALA A 151 -2.87 1.06 -8.56
CA ALA A 151 -1.79 0.92 -9.53
C ALA A 151 -2.33 0.76 -10.96
N ILE A 152 -3.43 0.01 -11.11
CA ILE A 152 -4.09 -0.23 -12.39
C ILE A 152 -5.38 0.59 -12.44
N MET A 153 -5.57 1.34 -13.54
CA MET A 153 -6.80 2.07 -13.78
C MET A 153 -7.86 1.12 -14.34
N ASP A 154 -8.95 0.96 -13.60
CA ASP A 154 -10.09 0.14 -14.01
C ASP A 154 -11.28 1.03 -14.39
N LYS A 155 -11.79 0.84 -15.63
CA LYS A 155 -13.00 1.52 -16.12
C LYS A 155 -14.28 1.05 -15.41
N ALA A 156 -14.23 -0.11 -14.74
CA ALA A 156 -15.37 -0.69 -14.04
C ALA A 156 -15.73 0.02 -12.73
N TYR A 157 -14.87 0.88 -12.20
CA TYR A 157 -15.18 1.68 -11.01
C TYR A 157 -16.01 2.91 -11.39
N HIS A 158 -17.26 2.91 -10.96
CA HIS A 158 -18.18 4.03 -11.13
C HIS A 158 -18.00 5.08 -10.04
N ASP A 159 -16.85 5.71 -10.02
CA ASP A 159 -16.47 6.77 -9.09
C ASP A 159 -16.69 8.18 -9.66
N GLU A 160 -17.37 8.28 -10.79
CA GLU A 160 -17.61 9.55 -11.53
C GLU A 160 -18.13 10.66 -10.61
N ILE A 161 -19.01 10.34 -9.65
CA ILE A 161 -19.51 11.32 -8.70
C ILE A 161 -18.40 11.88 -7.81
N GLY A 162 -17.40 11.05 -7.42
CA GLY A 162 -16.22 11.49 -6.68
C GLY A 162 -15.38 12.47 -7.50
N TYR A 163 -15.14 12.18 -8.79
CA TYR A 163 -14.41 13.09 -9.69
C TYR A 163 -15.15 14.41 -9.90
N GLN A 164 -16.47 14.37 -10.04
CA GLN A 164 -17.28 15.59 -10.22
C GLN A 164 -17.26 16.48 -8.99
N ARG A 165 -17.46 15.91 -7.82
CA ARG A 165 -17.63 16.64 -6.54
C ARG A 165 -16.32 17.04 -5.89
N SER A 166 -15.24 16.30 -6.09
CA SER A 166 -13.95 16.65 -5.50
C SER A 166 -13.35 17.90 -6.12
N ARG A 167 -12.88 18.81 -5.27
CA ARG A 167 -12.14 20.00 -5.67
C ARG A 167 -10.79 19.65 -6.25
N LYS A 168 -10.09 18.69 -5.62
CA LYS A 168 -8.84 18.13 -6.10
C LYS A 168 -8.86 16.60 -6.01
N ILE A 169 -8.14 15.98 -6.93
CA ILE A 169 -7.93 14.55 -7.00
C ILE A 169 -6.44 14.31 -6.84
N ILE A 170 -6.08 13.61 -5.79
CA ILE A 170 -4.70 13.47 -5.33
C ILE A 170 -4.16 12.14 -5.82
N ALA A 171 -3.19 12.19 -6.71
CA ALA A 171 -2.39 11.05 -7.12
C ALA A 171 -1.17 10.94 -6.19
N VAL A 172 -0.73 9.70 -5.88
CA VAL A 172 0.41 9.49 -4.98
C VAL A 172 1.76 9.60 -5.69
N SER A 173 1.77 9.83 -7.00
CA SER A 173 2.97 10.08 -7.80
C SER A 173 2.66 10.92 -9.05
N GLU A 174 3.67 11.62 -9.58
CA GLU A 174 3.57 12.39 -10.83
C GLU A 174 3.17 11.51 -12.00
N LYS A 175 3.79 10.34 -12.12
CA LYS A 175 3.46 9.34 -13.15
C LYS A 175 1.98 8.99 -13.10
N LYS A 176 1.42 8.74 -11.89
CA LYS A 176 0.00 8.43 -11.73
C LYS A 176 -0.88 9.64 -12.07
N ALA A 177 -0.47 10.86 -11.74
CA ALA A 177 -1.20 12.06 -12.11
C ALA A 177 -1.30 12.21 -13.63
N GLU A 178 -0.22 11.98 -14.37
CA GLU A 178 -0.20 12.03 -15.84
C GLU A 178 -1.04 10.90 -16.47
N GLU A 179 -0.96 9.69 -15.91
CA GLU A 179 -1.83 8.59 -16.33
C GLU A 179 -3.32 8.93 -16.15
N LEU A 180 -3.69 9.55 -15.01
CA LEU A 180 -5.07 9.99 -14.75
C LEU A 180 -5.51 11.09 -15.70
N LYS A 181 -4.65 12.07 -16.04
CA LYS A 181 -4.94 13.09 -17.05
C LYS A 181 -5.24 12.47 -18.41
N SER A 182 -4.46 11.48 -18.82
CA SER A 182 -4.67 10.75 -20.06
C SER A 182 -5.95 9.91 -20.04
N PHE A 183 -6.24 9.26 -18.91
CA PHE A 183 -7.38 8.37 -18.75
C PHE A 183 -8.72 9.11 -18.62
N ARG A 184 -8.73 10.24 -17.88
CA ARG A 184 -9.92 11.11 -17.69
C ARG A 184 -9.58 12.58 -17.88
N PRO A 185 -9.31 13.01 -19.12
CA PRO A 185 -8.85 14.37 -19.44
C PRO A 185 -9.83 15.47 -19.04
N LYS A 186 -11.12 15.14 -18.93
CA LYS A 186 -12.18 16.04 -18.45
C LYS A 186 -11.87 16.67 -17.08
N TYR A 187 -11.08 15.99 -16.25
CA TYR A 187 -10.75 16.42 -14.89
C TYR A 187 -9.28 16.83 -14.74
N ALA A 188 -8.57 17.11 -15.85
CA ALA A 188 -7.13 17.39 -15.86
C ALA A 188 -6.72 18.48 -14.85
N GLU A 189 -7.50 19.53 -14.70
CA GLU A 189 -7.23 20.64 -13.77
C GLU A 189 -7.38 20.29 -12.29
N LYS A 190 -7.99 19.14 -11.99
CA LYS A 190 -8.18 18.69 -10.61
C LYS A 190 -7.05 17.84 -10.09
N TYR A 191 -6.24 17.22 -10.97
CA TYR A 191 -5.18 16.32 -10.55
C TYR A 191 -4.00 17.06 -9.96
N ILE A 192 -3.56 16.60 -8.80
CA ILE A 192 -2.36 17.06 -8.13
C ILE A 192 -1.62 15.84 -7.56
N THR A 193 -0.31 15.98 -7.34
CA THR A 193 0.48 14.95 -6.68
C THR A 193 0.68 15.31 -5.21
N ILE A 194 0.39 14.36 -4.33
CA ILE A 194 0.81 14.35 -2.92
C ILE A 194 1.29 12.95 -2.62
N HIS A 195 2.58 12.79 -2.36
CA HIS A 195 3.20 11.49 -2.08
C HIS A 195 2.71 10.88 -0.77
N ASN A 196 2.85 9.56 -0.64
CA ASN A 196 2.72 8.91 0.65
C ASN A 196 3.85 9.38 1.58
N LEU A 197 3.57 9.44 2.87
CA LEU A 197 4.55 9.75 3.91
C LEU A 197 4.71 8.55 4.86
N VAL A 198 5.70 8.61 5.73
CA VAL A 198 5.98 7.58 6.72
C VAL A 198 6.07 8.16 8.12
N ASP A 199 5.46 7.50 9.10
CA ASP A 199 5.67 7.78 10.52
C ASP A 199 7.00 7.18 10.97
N MET A 200 8.08 7.96 10.81
CA MET A 200 9.45 7.51 11.14
C MET A 200 9.60 7.10 12.61
N ALA A 201 8.96 7.84 13.52
CA ALA A 201 9.03 7.56 14.95
C ALA A 201 8.35 6.23 15.28
N GLY A 202 7.13 6.04 14.80
CA GLY A 202 6.37 4.79 15.00
C GLY A 202 7.03 3.57 14.36
N VAL A 203 7.61 3.73 13.15
CA VAL A 203 8.36 2.66 12.47
C VAL A 203 9.59 2.26 13.30
N ARG A 204 10.38 3.24 13.78
CA ARG A 204 11.57 2.98 14.62
C ARG A 204 11.22 2.38 15.98
N GLU A 205 10.15 2.83 16.61
CA GLU A 205 9.67 2.24 17.87
C GLU A 205 9.26 0.79 17.68
N GLN A 206 8.41 0.51 16.70
CA GLN A 206 7.91 -0.84 16.42
C GLN A 206 9.01 -1.78 15.92
N SER A 207 10.07 -1.27 15.30
CA SER A 207 11.21 -2.10 14.83
C SER A 207 12.03 -2.69 15.97
N ARG A 208 11.95 -2.12 17.18
CA ARG A 208 12.62 -2.62 18.39
C ARG A 208 11.87 -3.75 19.09
N MET A 209 10.64 -4.03 18.65
CA MET A 209 9.86 -5.14 19.18
C MET A 209 10.45 -6.47 18.71
N LYS A 210 10.16 -7.54 19.46
CA LYS A 210 10.62 -8.88 19.10
C LYS A 210 9.88 -9.37 17.85
N ALA A 211 10.63 -9.89 16.87
CA ALA A 211 10.07 -10.62 15.73
C ALA A 211 9.65 -12.03 16.17
N ASP A 212 8.61 -12.60 15.56
CA ASP A 212 8.16 -13.96 15.83
C ASP A 212 9.17 -15.00 15.34
N VAL A 213 9.91 -14.69 14.28
CA VAL A 213 10.98 -15.51 13.72
C VAL A 213 12.28 -14.72 13.79
N SER A 214 13.31 -15.33 14.40
CA SER A 214 14.66 -14.75 14.41
C SER A 214 15.43 -15.21 13.18
N PHE A 215 16.15 -14.29 12.56
CA PHE A 215 17.07 -14.63 11.48
C PHE A 215 18.26 -15.44 12.01
N PRO A 216 18.85 -16.33 11.20
CA PRO A 216 20.08 -17.01 11.56
C PRO A 216 21.17 -16.01 11.95
N GLY A 217 21.89 -16.26 13.02
CA GLY A 217 22.99 -15.40 13.49
C GLY A 217 24.22 -15.39 12.55
N LYS A 218 24.23 -16.25 11.55
CA LYS A 218 25.25 -16.33 10.50
C LYS A 218 24.56 -16.32 9.14
N GLY A 219 25.12 -15.59 8.19
CA GLY A 219 24.59 -15.46 6.84
C GLY A 219 24.18 -14.03 6.54
N PHE A 220 23.82 -13.81 5.27
CA PHE A 220 23.36 -12.52 4.75
C PHE A 220 21.85 -12.58 4.51
N ASN A 221 21.12 -11.77 5.25
CA ASN A 221 19.68 -11.80 5.29
C ASN A 221 19.05 -10.73 4.39
N LEU A 222 18.34 -11.18 3.36
CA LEU A 222 17.51 -10.36 2.49
C LEU A 222 16.08 -10.34 3.03
N VAL A 223 15.39 -9.21 2.97
CA VAL A 223 13.97 -9.12 3.31
C VAL A 223 13.18 -8.43 2.21
N THR A 224 11.98 -8.93 1.96
CA THR A 224 10.95 -8.29 1.12
C THR A 224 9.64 -8.29 1.89
N CYS A 225 8.97 -7.13 1.94
CA CYS A 225 7.65 -7.02 2.57
C CYS A 225 6.60 -6.64 1.51
N GLY A 226 5.47 -7.36 1.51
CA GLY A 226 4.39 -7.04 0.63
C GLY A 226 3.41 -8.18 0.36
N ARG A 227 2.33 -7.86 -0.34
CA ARG A 227 1.31 -8.84 -0.70
C ARG A 227 1.86 -9.88 -1.68
N LEU A 228 1.62 -11.17 -1.44
CA LEU A 228 2.00 -12.24 -2.35
C LEU A 228 1.05 -12.25 -3.57
N ALA A 229 1.39 -11.43 -4.55
CA ALA A 229 0.66 -11.25 -5.79
C ALA A 229 1.65 -11.00 -6.94
N HIS A 230 1.25 -11.27 -8.17
CA HIS A 230 2.08 -11.13 -9.38
C HIS A 230 2.81 -9.78 -9.46
N GLN A 231 2.15 -8.68 -9.06
CA GLN A 231 2.74 -7.34 -9.02
C GLN A 231 4.07 -7.29 -8.25
N LYS A 232 4.18 -8.03 -7.15
CA LYS A 232 5.31 -7.94 -6.22
C LYS A 232 6.55 -8.71 -6.65
N GLY A 233 6.48 -9.51 -7.73
CA GLY A 233 7.65 -10.15 -8.34
C GLY A 233 8.34 -11.20 -7.46
N ILE A 234 7.63 -11.82 -6.49
CA ILE A 234 8.24 -12.83 -5.62
C ILE A 234 8.68 -14.06 -6.42
N ASP A 235 8.02 -14.38 -7.52
CA ASP A 235 8.45 -15.40 -8.47
C ASP A 235 9.81 -15.06 -9.13
N TRP A 236 10.12 -13.79 -9.37
CA TRP A 236 11.45 -13.35 -9.81
C TRP A 236 12.48 -13.46 -8.69
N ALA A 237 12.09 -13.14 -7.44
CA ALA A 237 12.98 -13.31 -6.29
C ALA A 237 13.37 -14.78 -6.09
N ILE A 238 12.46 -15.73 -6.28
CA ILE A 238 12.74 -17.19 -6.23
C ILE A 238 13.77 -17.58 -7.29
N GLN A 239 13.59 -17.12 -8.54
CA GLN A 239 14.53 -17.40 -9.64
C GLN A 239 15.90 -16.76 -9.40
N ALA A 240 15.93 -15.52 -8.88
CA ALA A 240 17.16 -14.83 -8.53
C ALA A 240 17.92 -15.58 -7.42
N MET A 241 17.21 -16.05 -6.38
CA MET A 241 17.82 -16.84 -5.30
C MET A 241 18.40 -18.15 -5.80
N GLN A 242 17.66 -18.89 -6.63
CA GLN A 242 18.17 -20.11 -7.27
C GLN A 242 19.45 -19.84 -8.06
N SER A 243 19.50 -18.76 -8.84
CA SER A 243 20.69 -18.35 -9.58
C SER A 243 21.87 -18.04 -8.68
N LEU A 244 21.65 -17.37 -7.55
CA LEU A 244 22.69 -17.03 -6.57
C LEU A 244 23.26 -18.31 -5.90
N LEU A 245 22.42 -19.23 -5.47
CA LEU A 245 22.84 -20.49 -4.88
C LEU A 245 23.67 -21.35 -5.87
N ASN A 246 23.24 -21.38 -7.14
CA ASN A 246 24.00 -22.07 -8.20
C ASN A 246 25.38 -21.43 -8.48
N ARG A 247 25.59 -20.18 -8.08
CA ARG A 247 26.88 -19.46 -8.16
C ARG A 247 27.70 -19.59 -6.87
N GLY A 248 27.24 -20.34 -5.86
CA GLY A 248 27.97 -20.62 -4.63
C GLY A 248 27.69 -19.66 -3.46
N TYR A 249 26.70 -18.80 -3.54
CA TYR A 249 26.29 -17.91 -2.44
C TYR A 249 25.39 -18.64 -1.44
N HIS A 250 25.92 -19.64 -0.69
CA HIS A 250 25.13 -20.51 0.18
C HIS A 250 24.86 -19.96 1.58
N ASP A 251 25.34 -18.79 1.92
CA ASP A 251 25.06 -18.09 3.18
C ASP A 251 23.94 -17.03 3.06
N LEU A 252 23.27 -16.96 1.90
CA LEU A 252 22.13 -16.09 1.69
C LEU A 252 20.83 -16.70 2.21
N HIS A 253 20.03 -15.87 2.88
CA HIS A 253 18.64 -16.19 3.25
C HIS A 253 17.72 -15.07 2.82
N TRP A 254 16.59 -15.40 2.20
CA TRP A 254 15.60 -14.40 1.75
C TRP A 254 14.26 -14.62 2.44
N TRP A 255 13.83 -13.62 3.19
CA TRP A 255 12.66 -13.64 4.02
C TRP A 255 11.55 -12.80 3.41
N ILE A 256 10.41 -13.41 3.12
CA ILE A 256 9.26 -12.75 2.53
C ILE A 256 8.18 -12.56 3.59
N VAL A 257 7.94 -11.32 3.97
CA VAL A 257 6.94 -10.92 4.96
C VAL A 257 5.67 -10.48 4.25
N GLY A 258 4.61 -11.27 4.34
CA GLY A 258 3.32 -10.97 3.74
C GLY A 258 2.52 -12.20 3.34
N GLY A 259 1.25 -11.98 3.07
CA GLY A 259 0.33 -12.99 2.57
C GLY A 259 -0.29 -12.57 1.25
N GLY A 260 -1.00 -13.46 0.60
CA GLY A 260 -1.70 -13.12 -0.65
C GLY A 260 -2.13 -14.32 -1.47
N PRO A 261 -2.82 -14.07 -2.61
CA PRO A 261 -3.44 -15.12 -3.42
C PRO A 261 -2.44 -16.07 -4.08
N ASP A 262 -1.18 -15.64 -4.26
CA ASP A 262 -0.16 -16.45 -4.93
C ASP A 262 0.66 -17.31 -3.94
N ALA A 263 0.33 -17.32 -2.62
CA ALA A 263 1.12 -18.00 -1.59
C ALA A 263 1.38 -19.48 -1.90
N GLU A 264 0.34 -20.27 -2.20
CA GLU A 264 0.47 -21.69 -2.53
C GLU A 264 1.31 -21.94 -3.80
N LYS A 265 1.13 -21.08 -4.80
CA LYS A 265 1.88 -21.16 -6.06
C LYS A 265 3.37 -20.90 -5.81
N LEU A 266 3.68 -19.87 -5.02
CA LEU A 266 5.06 -19.49 -4.70
C LEU A 266 5.72 -20.58 -3.83
N GLN A 267 5.00 -21.17 -2.87
CA GLN A 267 5.51 -22.26 -2.05
C GLN A 267 5.91 -23.48 -2.92
N LYS A 268 5.06 -23.86 -3.89
CA LYS A 268 5.39 -24.94 -4.84
C LYS A 268 6.60 -24.59 -5.71
N GLN A 269 6.78 -23.34 -6.08
CA GLN A 269 7.97 -22.90 -6.84
C GLN A 269 9.24 -23.02 -6.00
N ILE A 270 9.22 -22.64 -4.71
CA ILE A 270 10.34 -22.78 -3.78
C ILE A 270 10.74 -24.27 -3.62
N GLU A 271 9.75 -25.15 -3.44
CA GLU A 271 9.96 -26.60 -3.31
C GLU A 271 10.55 -27.19 -4.60
N SER A 272 9.99 -26.82 -5.76
CA SER A 272 10.48 -27.30 -7.06
C SER A 272 11.87 -26.79 -7.40
N ALA A 273 12.24 -25.60 -6.92
CA ALA A 273 13.58 -25.03 -7.07
C ALA A 273 14.60 -25.61 -6.08
N GLY A 274 14.16 -26.36 -5.05
CA GLY A 274 15.02 -26.95 -4.02
C GLY A 274 15.71 -25.94 -3.10
N ILE A 275 15.08 -24.73 -2.90
CA ILE A 275 15.71 -23.62 -2.16
C ILE A 275 15.05 -23.33 -0.81
N GLY A 276 14.26 -24.26 -0.28
CA GLY A 276 13.48 -24.07 0.96
C GLY A 276 14.30 -23.75 2.22
N GLU A 277 15.57 -24.12 2.25
CA GLU A 277 16.48 -23.77 3.36
C GLU A 277 16.97 -22.30 3.28
N HIS A 278 16.79 -21.64 2.14
CA HIS A 278 17.31 -20.29 1.87
C HIS A 278 16.23 -19.27 1.55
N PHE A 279 15.00 -19.70 1.22
CA PHE A 279 13.92 -18.81 0.83
C PHE A 279 12.65 -19.10 1.64
N HIS A 280 12.20 -18.12 2.44
CA HIS A 280 11.22 -18.33 3.48
C HIS A 280 10.00 -17.43 3.32
N LEU A 281 8.81 -18.03 3.21
CA LEU A 281 7.53 -17.29 3.27
C LEU A 281 7.06 -17.23 4.73
N LEU A 282 7.14 -16.07 5.37
CA LEU A 282 6.76 -15.88 6.78
C LEU A 282 5.26 -15.68 7.01
N GLY A 283 4.49 -15.58 5.92
CA GLY A 283 3.07 -15.23 6.03
C GLY A 283 2.86 -13.76 6.44
N MET A 284 1.59 -13.42 6.70
CA MET A 284 1.20 -12.09 7.12
C MET A 284 1.73 -11.82 8.53
N GLN A 285 2.52 -10.77 8.66
CA GLN A 285 3.00 -10.28 9.94
C GLN A 285 2.34 -8.94 10.24
N ARG A 286 1.81 -8.79 11.44
CA ARG A 286 1.19 -7.52 11.86
C ARG A 286 2.23 -6.41 11.98
N ASN A 287 3.42 -6.73 12.45
CA ASN A 287 4.56 -5.82 12.55
C ASN A 287 5.73 -6.31 11.69
N PRO A 288 5.92 -5.78 10.46
CA PRO A 288 7.02 -6.19 9.59
C PRO A 288 8.36 -5.52 9.95
N TYR A 289 8.35 -4.46 10.75
CA TYR A 289 9.52 -3.61 10.96
C TYR A 289 10.70 -4.30 11.66
N PRO A 290 10.53 -5.21 12.63
CA PRO A 290 11.65 -5.96 13.19
C PRO A 290 12.39 -6.81 12.15
N TYR A 291 11.65 -7.35 11.15
CA TYR A 291 12.27 -8.11 10.06
C TYR A 291 13.08 -7.21 9.14
N ILE A 292 12.53 -6.04 8.77
CA ILE A 292 13.26 -5.05 7.97
C ILE A 292 14.49 -4.58 8.73
N ALA A 293 14.36 -4.25 10.02
CA ALA A 293 15.45 -3.73 10.85
C ALA A 293 16.62 -4.73 11.02
N ASN A 294 16.33 -6.02 11.10
CA ASN A 294 17.35 -7.05 11.29
C ASN A 294 17.94 -7.59 9.98
N ALA A 295 17.41 -7.23 8.82
CA ALA A 295 17.96 -7.65 7.53
C ALA A 295 19.21 -6.85 7.16
N ASP A 296 20.10 -7.47 6.38
CA ASP A 296 21.28 -6.81 5.79
C ASP A 296 20.88 -5.95 4.58
N LEU A 297 19.89 -6.41 3.80
CA LEU A 297 19.42 -5.74 2.60
C LEU A 297 17.89 -5.87 2.44
N TYR A 298 17.22 -4.75 2.24
CA TYR A 298 15.82 -4.73 1.81
C TYR A 298 15.76 -4.86 0.29
N VAL A 299 14.98 -5.80 -0.23
CA VAL A 299 14.83 -6.01 -1.69
C VAL A 299 13.38 -5.83 -2.10
N GLN A 300 13.11 -4.97 -3.09
CA GLN A 300 11.78 -4.75 -3.68
C GLN A 300 11.76 -5.22 -5.14
N PRO A 301 11.46 -6.48 -5.41
CA PRO A 301 11.51 -7.06 -6.76
C PRO A 301 10.22 -6.82 -7.57
N SER A 302 9.45 -5.80 -7.24
CA SER A 302 8.13 -5.54 -7.81
C SER A 302 8.18 -5.24 -9.31
N ARG A 303 7.19 -5.71 -10.05
CA ARG A 303 7.01 -5.38 -11.47
C ARG A 303 6.65 -3.92 -11.69
N TYR A 304 5.91 -3.36 -10.76
CA TYR A 304 5.52 -1.95 -10.74
C TYR A 304 4.96 -1.55 -9.38
N GLU A 305 5.15 -0.28 -9.03
CA GLU A 305 4.54 0.39 -7.87
C GLU A 305 4.09 1.81 -8.29
N ASN A 306 3.24 2.43 -7.48
CA ASN A 306 2.93 3.85 -7.65
C ASN A 306 3.88 4.73 -6.85
N TYR A 307 3.90 4.49 -5.52
CA TYR A 307 4.80 5.11 -4.55
C TYR A 307 4.81 4.22 -3.32
N SER A 308 5.85 3.42 -3.17
CA SER A 308 5.85 2.30 -2.23
C SER A 308 6.04 2.76 -0.78
N VAL A 309 5.05 2.50 0.07
CA VAL A 309 5.12 2.80 1.50
C VAL A 309 6.20 1.97 2.18
N VAL A 310 6.37 0.71 1.77
CA VAL A 310 7.38 -0.17 2.37
C VAL A 310 8.81 0.28 2.06
N ILE A 311 9.06 0.90 0.91
CA ILE A 311 10.35 1.55 0.61
C ILE A 311 10.59 2.71 1.57
N LEU A 312 9.58 3.54 1.85
CA LEU A 312 9.69 4.62 2.84
C LEU A 312 9.96 4.06 4.25
N GLU A 313 9.34 2.93 4.61
CA GLU A 313 9.58 2.25 5.88
C GLU A 313 11.02 1.72 5.99
N ALA A 314 11.54 1.12 4.91
CA ALA A 314 12.94 0.68 4.86
C ALA A 314 13.92 1.87 4.94
N MET A 315 13.63 2.98 4.26
CA MET A 315 14.40 4.23 4.37
C MET A 315 14.36 4.80 5.79
N ALA A 316 13.18 4.81 6.46
CA ALA A 316 13.03 5.27 7.84
C ALA A 316 13.88 4.47 8.83
N LEU A 317 14.14 3.20 8.51
CA LEU A 317 15.03 2.29 9.25
C LEU A 317 16.47 2.35 8.76
N CYS A 318 16.81 3.26 7.84
CA CYS A 318 18.13 3.42 7.23
C CYS A 318 18.68 2.09 6.67
N LYS A 319 17.83 1.26 6.05
CA LYS A 319 18.25 0.01 5.43
C LYS A 319 18.83 0.24 4.04
N PRO A 320 19.91 -0.45 3.64
CA PRO A 320 20.28 -0.53 2.24
C PRO A 320 19.12 -1.09 1.43
N ILE A 321 18.81 -0.50 0.29
CA ILE A 321 17.68 -0.88 -0.54
C ILE A 321 18.15 -1.26 -1.93
N LEU A 322 17.73 -2.43 -2.42
CA LEU A 322 17.76 -2.83 -3.80
C LEU A 322 16.33 -2.89 -4.32
N ALA A 323 16.03 -2.22 -5.42
CA ALA A 323 14.71 -2.28 -6.02
C ALA A 323 14.77 -2.32 -7.53
N THR A 324 13.72 -2.86 -8.16
CA THR A 324 13.56 -2.74 -9.61
C THR A 324 13.19 -1.31 -10.00
N ILE A 325 13.62 -0.87 -11.18
CA ILE A 325 13.36 0.49 -11.68
C ILE A 325 11.86 0.83 -11.62
N PRO A 326 10.92 0.01 -12.18
CA PRO A 326 9.50 0.36 -12.15
C PRO A 326 8.86 0.39 -10.75
N ALA A 327 9.57 -0.18 -9.74
CA ALA A 327 9.09 -0.19 -8.36
C ALA A 327 9.48 1.06 -7.57
N ALA A 328 10.63 1.67 -7.89
CA ALA A 328 11.24 2.63 -6.97
C ALA A 328 11.94 3.84 -7.63
N GLU A 329 11.89 3.99 -8.96
CA GLU A 329 12.56 5.09 -9.69
C GLU A 329 12.22 6.49 -9.18
N MET A 330 11.05 6.65 -8.53
CA MET A 330 10.62 7.92 -7.95
C MET A 330 11.08 8.14 -6.49
N GLN A 331 11.63 7.11 -5.85
CA GLN A 331 12.01 7.15 -4.44
C GLN A 331 13.49 6.92 -4.24
N ILE A 332 14.16 6.23 -5.18
CA ILE A 332 15.57 5.87 -5.11
C ILE A 332 16.36 6.55 -6.21
N THR A 333 17.40 7.25 -5.82
CA THR A 333 18.47 7.69 -6.70
C THR A 333 19.57 6.63 -6.67
N SER A 334 19.66 5.82 -7.74
CA SER A 334 20.57 4.67 -7.81
C SER A 334 22.02 5.07 -7.57
N GLY A 335 22.72 4.32 -6.71
CA GLY A 335 24.09 4.60 -6.29
C GLY A 335 24.22 5.68 -5.22
N LYS A 336 23.13 6.31 -4.78
CA LYS A 336 23.14 7.35 -3.74
C LYS A 336 22.45 6.90 -2.45
N ASN A 337 21.17 6.59 -2.50
CA ASN A 337 20.38 6.15 -1.34
C ASN A 337 19.81 4.74 -1.49
N GLY A 338 20.32 3.98 -2.46
CA GLY A 338 19.95 2.61 -2.79
C GLY A 338 20.43 2.23 -4.18
N LEU A 339 20.14 1.03 -4.61
CA LEU A 339 20.48 0.51 -5.94
C LEU A 339 19.21 0.19 -6.72
N LEU A 340 19.14 0.62 -7.98
CA LEU A 340 18.09 0.24 -8.91
C LEU A 340 18.62 -0.79 -9.91
N CYS A 341 17.80 -1.78 -10.23
CA CYS A 341 18.10 -2.80 -11.24
C CYS A 341 16.92 -2.97 -12.22
N GLU A 342 17.18 -3.63 -13.35
CA GLU A 342 16.13 -4.00 -14.29
C GLU A 342 15.12 -4.98 -13.65
N ALA A 343 13.90 -4.96 -14.15
CA ALA A 343 12.79 -5.75 -13.62
C ALA A 343 12.81 -7.19 -14.19
N ASP A 344 13.86 -7.93 -13.86
CA ASP A 344 14.05 -9.33 -14.26
C ASP A 344 14.89 -10.10 -13.21
N PRO A 345 14.78 -11.44 -13.14
CA PRO A 345 15.47 -12.26 -12.16
C PRO A 345 17.00 -12.17 -12.20
N ASP A 346 17.58 -12.09 -13.41
CA ASP A 346 19.03 -12.08 -13.58
C ASP A 346 19.65 -10.77 -13.11
N SER A 347 19.00 -9.65 -13.41
CA SER A 347 19.43 -8.33 -12.96
C SER A 347 19.33 -8.21 -11.42
N ILE A 348 18.25 -8.73 -10.83
CA ILE A 348 18.09 -8.80 -9.38
C ILE A 348 19.23 -9.64 -8.76
N ALA A 349 19.50 -10.84 -9.28
CA ALA A 349 20.56 -11.71 -8.78
C ALA A 349 21.94 -11.07 -8.88
N LYS A 350 22.27 -10.44 -10.01
CA LYS A 350 23.56 -9.73 -10.23
C LYS A 350 23.72 -8.58 -9.24
N SER A 351 22.66 -7.82 -9.01
CA SER A 351 22.68 -6.67 -8.09
C SER A 351 22.81 -7.11 -6.62
N ILE A 352 22.17 -8.22 -6.23
CA ILE A 352 22.36 -8.82 -4.90
C ILE A 352 23.82 -9.28 -4.75
N ALA A 353 24.37 -10.03 -5.72
CA ALA A 353 25.75 -10.49 -5.69
C ALA A 353 26.75 -9.32 -5.63
N TYR A 354 26.50 -8.22 -6.37
CA TYR A 354 27.30 -7.01 -6.30
C TYR A 354 27.30 -6.41 -4.89
N LEU A 355 26.14 -6.17 -4.29
CA LEU A 355 26.03 -5.61 -2.93
C LEU A 355 26.57 -6.55 -1.84
N TYR A 356 26.45 -7.86 -2.06
CA TYR A 356 27.04 -8.87 -1.18
C TYR A 356 28.57 -8.78 -1.14
N LEU A 357 29.22 -8.55 -2.29
CA LEU A 357 30.68 -8.42 -2.41
C LEU A 357 31.19 -7.00 -2.07
N HIS A 358 30.34 -5.99 -2.22
CA HIS A 358 30.69 -4.56 -2.03
C HIS A 358 29.87 -3.97 -0.88
N ARG A 359 30.19 -4.40 0.37
CA ARG A 359 29.49 -3.92 1.58
C ARG A 359 29.61 -2.43 1.79
N GLU A 360 30.73 -1.85 1.38
CA GLU A 360 31.00 -0.41 1.42
C GLU A 360 29.97 0.43 0.64
N GLU A 361 29.37 -0.12 -0.41
CA GLU A 361 28.28 0.56 -1.14
C GLU A 361 27.00 0.63 -0.28
N MET A 362 26.69 -0.45 0.44
CA MET A 362 25.53 -0.45 1.34
C MET A 362 25.71 0.52 2.49
N GLU A 363 26.94 0.64 3.04
CA GLU A 363 27.27 1.60 4.10
C GLU A 363 27.07 3.04 3.61
N LYS A 364 27.47 3.36 2.37
CA LYS A 364 27.20 4.67 1.75
C LYS A 364 25.69 4.97 1.67
N TYR A 365 24.87 3.97 1.27
CA TYR A 365 23.41 4.17 1.23
C TYR A 365 22.82 4.42 2.61
N VAL A 366 23.28 3.68 3.63
CA VAL A 366 22.88 3.89 5.03
C VAL A 366 23.22 5.31 5.46
N GLN A 367 24.47 5.75 5.22
CA GLN A 367 24.92 7.10 5.56
C GLN A 367 24.05 8.17 4.86
N ALA A 368 23.79 8.03 3.58
CA ALA A 368 22.95 8.98 2.83
C ALA A 368 21.53 9.07 3.38
N LEU A 369 20.94 7.94 3.82
CA LEU A 369 19.61 7.90 4.43
C LEU A 369 19.59 8.53 5.84
N GLN A 370 20.71 8.46 6.57
CA GLN A 370 20.85 9.10 7.88
C GLN A 370 21.06 10.63 7.76
N GLU A 371 21.83 11.08 6.76
CA GLU A 371 22.10 12.50 6.51
C GLU A 371 20.90 13.23 5.91
N HIS A 372 20.05 12.54 5.17
CA HIS A 372 18.86 13.09 4.51
C HIS A 372 17.60 12.37 4.99
N PRO A 373 17.16 12.58 6.24
CA PRO A 373 15.97 11.94 6.76
C PRO A 373 14.71 12.40 6.02
N LEU A 374 13.73 11.49 5.93
CA LEU A 374 12.46 11.76 5.25
C LEU A 374 11.58 12.82 5.97
N GLU A 375 12.02 13.37 7.10
CA GLU A 375 11.20 14.24 7.94
C GLU A 375 10.84 15.54 7.21
N GLU A 376 11.81 16.19 6.55
CA GLU A 376 11.56 17.42 5.77
C GLU A 376 10.58 17.17 4.62
N ALA A 377 10.73 16.03 3.92
CA ALA A 377 9.81 15.64 2.86
C ALA A 377 8.40 15.37 3.41
N ASN A 378 8.30 14.68 4.55
CA ASN A 378 7.03 14.45 5.25
C ASN A 378 6.34 15.78 5.62
N ASP A 379 7.10 16.76 6.12
CA ASP A 379 6.57 18.07 6.50
C ASP A 379 6.09 18.87 5.29
N GLU A 380 6.78 18.77 4.16
CA GLU A 380 6.35 19.38 2.91
C GLU A 380 5.04 18.74 2.39
N ILE A 381 4.95 17.41 2.43
CA ILE A 381 3.75 16.66 2.07
C ILE A 381 2.57 17.10 2.94
N MET A 382 2.77 17.19 4.26
CA MET A 382 1.72 17.64 5.19
C MET A 382 1.32 19.09 4.95
N ARG A 383 2.28 20.00 4.74
CA ARG A 383 1.98 21.40 4.40
C ARG A 383 1.13 21.51 3.12
N LYS A 384 1.48 20.75 2.08
CA LYS A 384 0.75 20.71 0.81
C LYS A 384 -0.67 20.19 1.01
N LEU A 385 -0.85 19.10 1.74
CA LEU A 385 -2.18 18.54 2.02
C LEU A 385 -3.01 19.51 2.85
N CYS A 386 -2.47 20.04 3.96
CA CYS A 386 -3.21 20.94 4.86
C CYS A 386 -3.60 22.27 4.18
N SER A 387 -2.89 22.69 3.14
CA SER A 387 -3.27 23.88 2.35
C SER A 387 -4.56 23.68 1.54
N LEU A 388 -5.03 22.45 1.43
CA LEU A 388 -6.26 22.09 0.72
C LEU A 388 -7.49 22.04 1.64
N PHE A 389 -7.32 22.08 2.95
CA PHE A 389 -8.39 22.02 3.96
C PHE A 389 -9.10 23.34 4.20
#